data_0fe4fe53f7cf4fe9879074b52cceb7e7
#
_entry.id   0fe4fe53f7cf4fe9879074b52cceb7e7
#
_cell.length_a   1.000
_cell.length_b   1.000
_cell.length_c   1.000
_cell.angle_alpha   90.00
_cell.angle_beta   90.00
_cell.angle_gamma   90.00
#
_symmetry.space_group_name_H-M   'P 1'
#
loop_
_entity.id
_entity.type
_entity.pdbx_description
1 polymer ?
#
loop_
_entity_poly.entity_id
_entity_poly.type
_entity_poly.pdbx_seq_one_letter_code
_entity_poly.pdbx_strand_id
1 'polypeptide(L)'
;GIKRIKEAFTGDEQYIILSTFYAQNHYHPMMALRSSFGLLIQIPFFMAAYSCLSSLPALQGMPFLFIKDMGKPDAVFSIGSFNINILPIAMTVINCIAGAIYSKGHEPREKVQIYGMALLFLVILYNSPAGLVLYWTMNNVFSLVKNVFYKLKNPLKILYILMCSAIVFVSV
;
A
#
# COMPACT_ATOMS: atom_id res chain seq x y z
N GLY A 1 19.26 -16.80 -15.59
CA GLY A 1 19.29 -16.87 -17.07
C GLY A 1 19.37 -15.48 -17.66
N ILE A 2 18.28 -14.69 -17.61
CA ILE A 2 18.13 -13.40 -18.34
C ILE A 2 19.25 -12.40 -18.01
N LYS A 3 19.62 -12.24 -16.74
CA LYS A 3 20.66 -11.30 -16.32
C LYS A 3 22.02 -11.63 -16.96
N ARG A 4 22.40 -12.90 -16.96
CA ARG A 4 23.65 -13.38 -17.59
C ARG A 4 23.67 -13.14 -19.10
N ILE A 5 22.52 -13.33 -19.77
CA ILE A 5 22.43 -13.07 -21.22
C ILE A 5 22.60 -11.59 -21.50
N LYS A 6 22.01 -10.71 -20.69
CA LYS A 6 22.15 -9.26 -20.84
C LYS A 6 23.55 -8.71 -20.52
N GLU A 7 24.30 -9.41 -19.67
CA GLU A 7 25.69 -9.06 -19.34
C GLU A 7 26.69 -9.60 -20.36
N ALA A 8 26.39 -10.74 -20.99
CA ALA A 8 27.31 -11.43 -21.89
C ALA A 8 27.16 -11.02 -23.36
N PHE A 9 25.99 -10.58 -23.78
CA PHE A 9 25.69 -10.27 -25.19
C PHE A 9 25.14 -8.87 -25.33
N THR A 10 25.40 -8.23 -26.49
CA THR A 10 24.93 -6.87 -26.84
C THR A 10 24.35 -6.83 -28.24
N GLY A 11 23.49 -5.83 -28.52
CA GLY A 11 22.92 -5.65 -29.86
C GLY A 11 22.00 -6.77 -30.33
N ASP A 12 22.07 -7.12 -31.61
CA ASP A 12 21.18 -8.10 -32.27
C ASP A 12 21.33 -9.51 -31.72
N GLU A 13 22.56 -9.90 -31.32
CA GLU A 13 22.81 -11.20 -30.69
C GLU A 13 22.07 -11.33 -29.38
N GLN A 14 22.08 -10.30 -28.56
CA GLN A 14 21.36 -10.26 -27.29
C GLN A 14 19.85 -10.44 -27.52
N TYR A 15 19.31 -9.76 -28.54
CA TYR A 15 17.90 -9.85 -28.89
C TYR A 15 17.52 -11.26 -29.33
N ILE A 16 18.30 -11.89 -30.22
CA ILE A 16 18.04 -13.25 -30.74
C ILE A 16 18.09 -14.27 -29.59
N ILE A 17 19.12 -14.20 -28.73
CA ILE A 17 19.29 -15.13 -27.63
C ILE A 17 18.19 -14.96 -26.60
N LEU A 18 17.80 -13.71 -26.27
CA LEU A 18 16.68 -13.44 -25.36
C LEU A 18 15.35 -13.92 -25.92
N SER A 19 15.08 -13.68 -27.22
CA SER A 19 13.85 -14.14 -27.85
C SER A 19 13.73 -15.65 -27.86
N THR A 20 14.84 -16.36 -28.18
CA THR A 20 14.91 -17.81 -28.13
C THR A 20 14.74 -18.35 -26.71
N PHE A 21 15.39 -17.73 -25.73
CA PHE A 21 15.23 -18.08 -24.31
C PHE A 21 13.79 -17.90 -23.83
N TYR A 22 13.11 -16.82 -24.23
CA TYR A 22 11.71 -16.58 -23.91
C TYR A 22 10.79 -17.61 -24.57
N ALA A 23 11.03 -17.93 -25.84
CA ALA A 23 10.26 -18.95 -26.54
C ALA A 23 10.40 -20.33 -25.90
N GLN A 24 11.62 -20.76 -25.58
CA GLN A 24 11.90 -22.05 -24.93
C GLN A 24 11.31 -22.17 -23.53
N ASN A 25 11.24 -21.06 -22.77
CA ASN A 25 10.67 -21.05 -21.42
C ASN A 25 9.19 -20.68 -21.40
N HIS A 26 8.51 -20.62 -22.54
CA HIS A 26 7.12 -20.18 -22.67
C HIS A 26 6.86 -18.82 -21.96
N TYR A 27 7.89 -17.98 -21.90
CA TYR A 27 7.82 -16.68 -21.23
C TYR A 27 7.26 -15.62 -22.16
N HIS A 28 6.04 -15.21 -21.91
CA HIS A 28 5.45 -14.08 -22.62
C HIS A 28 5.82 -12.76 -21.96
N PRO A 29 6.22 -11.70 -22.70
CA PRO A 29 6.51 -10.37 -22.11
C PRO A 29 5.39 -9.83 -21.21
N MET A 30 4.12 -10.19 -21.48
CA MET A 30 2.98 -9.88 -20.62
C MET A 30 3.03 -10.55 -19.23
N MET A 31 3.81 -11.63 -19.07
CA MET A 31 4.01 -12.21 -17.73
C MET A 31 4.81 -11.29 -16.79
N ALA A 32 5.61 -10.38 -17.34
CA ALA A 32 6.25 -9.33 -16.55
C ALA A 32 5.24 -8.33 -15.98
N LEU A 33 4.10 -8.16 -16.62
CA LEU A 33 2.99 -7.33 -16.13
C LEU A 33 2.14 -8.04 -15.07
N ARG A 34 2.28 -9.35 -14.90
CA ARG A 34 1.49 -10.12 -13.94
C ARG A 34 1.69 -9.63 -12.50
N SER A 35 2.90 -9.21 -12.14
CA SER A 35 3.17 -8.60 -10.84
C SER A 35 2.51 -7.22 -10.67
N SER A 36 2.30 -6.49 -11.78
CA SER A 36 1.64 -5.18 -11.80
C SER A 36 0.12 -5.27 -12.01
N PHE A 37 -0.40 -6.45 -12.37
CA PHE A 37 -1.82 -6.64 -12.67
C PHE A 37 -2.69 -6.39 -11.43
N GLY A 38 -2.20 -6.76 -10.25
CA GLY A 38 -2.86 -6.44 -8.98
C GLY A 38 -3.02 -4.93 -8.77
N LEU A 39 -2.01 -4.14 -9.12
CA LEU A 39 -2.07 -2.68 -9.05
C LEU A 39 -3.05 -2.10 -10.07
N LEU A 40 -3.10 -2.64 -11.29
CA LEU A 40 -4.04 -2.18 -12.32
C LEU A 40 -5.49 -2.44 -11.90
N ILE A 41 -5.78 -3.59 -11.30
CA ILE A 41 -7.11 -3.88 -10.73
C ILE A 41 -7.41 -2.96 -9.54
N GLN A 42 -6.41 -2.61 -8.74
CA GLN A 42 -6.58 -1.72 -7.59
C GLN A 42 -7.07 -0.32 -7.98
N ILE A 43 -6.69 0.21 -9.16
CA ILE A 43 -7.03 1.56 -9.61
C ILE A 43 -8.55 1.79 -9.68
N PRO A 44 -9.37 0.95 -10.36
CA PRO A 44 -10.82 1.15 -10.39
C PRO A 44 -11.47 1.14 -9.00
N PHE A 45 -11.04 0.22 -8.13
CA PHE A 45 -11.54 0.16 -6.75
C PHE A 45 -11.15 1.40 -5.95
N PHE A 46 -9.92 1.89 -6.14
CA PHE A 46 -9.49 3.14 -5.52
C PHE A 46 -10.34 4.32 -6.01
N MET A 47 -10.57 4.43 -7.31
CA MET A 47 -11.40 5.49 -7.90
C MET A 47 -12.84 5.46 -7.36
N ALA A 48 -13.43 4.27 -7.24
CA ALA A 48 -14.77 4.10 -6.68
C ALA A 48 -14.82 4.49 -5.20
N ALA A 49 -13.87 4.02 -4.39
CA ALA A 49 -13.77 4.39 -2.98
C ALA A 49 -13.50 5.89 -2.80
N TYR A 50 -12.61 6.46 -3.62
CA TYR A 50 -12.33 7.89 -3.63
C TYR A 50 -13.60 8.71 -3.91
N SER A 51 -14.30 8.39 -4.99
CA SER A 51 -15.53 9.08 -5.38
C SER A 51 -16.61 8.96 -4.32
N CYS A 52 -16.82 7.77 -3.77
CA CYS A 52 -17.83 7.51 -2.74
C CYS A 52 -17.52 8.29 -1.45
N LEU A 53 -16.32 8.16 -0.90
CA LEU A 53 -15.97 8.76 0.40
C LEU A 53 -15.77 10.28 0.31
N SER A 54 -15.29 10.80 -0.83
CA SER A 54 -15.12 12.25 -1.03
C SER A 54 -16.44 12.99 -1.14
N SER A 55 -17.50 12.31 -1.60
CA SER A 55 -18.82 12.92 -1.79
C SER A 55 -19.84 12.50 -0.72
N LEU A 56 -19.44 11.72 0.28
CA LEU A 56 -20.36 11.20 1.29
C LEU A 56 -20.82 12.30 2.25
N PRO A 57 -22.10 12.72 2.22
CA PRO A 57 -22.60 13.81 3.06
C PRO A 57 -22.46 13.51 4.56
N ALA A 58 -22.52 12.21 4.93
CA ALA A 58 -22.40 11.79 6.32
C ALA A 58 -21.00 12.05 6.95
N LEU A 59 -19.97 12.30 6.16
CA LEU A 59 -18.62 12.62 6.65
C LEU A 59 -18.41 14.12 6.81
N GLN A 60 -19.25 14.95 6.19
CA GLN A 60 -19.10 16.39 6.24
C GLN A 60 -19.48 16.92 7.62
N GLY A 61 -18.56 17.69 8.23
CA GLY A 61 -18.76 18.24 9.57
C GLY A 61 -18.65 17.21 10.70
N MET A 62 -18.39 15.93 10.42
CA MET A 62 -18.23 14.90 11.44
C MET A 62 -16.79 14.92 12.01
N PRO A 63 -16.60 15.21 13.29
CA PRO A 63 -15.31 15.16 13.92
C PRO A 63 -14.92 13.72 14.28
N PHE A 64 -13.61 13.40 14.21
CA PHE A 64 -13.08 12.13 14.66
C PHE A 64 -11.68 12.33 15.25
N LEU A 65 -11.48 11.97 16.52
CA LEU A 65 -10.23 12.18 17.27
C LEU A 65 -9.78 13.65 17.20
N PHE A 66 -8.66 13.92 16.53
CA PHE A 66 -8.08 15.25 16.33
C PHE A 66 -8.51 15.92 15.02
N ILE A 67 -9.29 15.23 14.20
CA ILE A 67 -9.80 15.72 12.92
C ILE A 67 -11.13 16.42 13.15
N LYS A 68 -11.23 17.68 12.75
CA LYS A 68 -12.44 18.51 12.96
C LYS A 68 -13.57 18.20 11.97
N ASP A 69 -13.21 17.77 10.77
CA ASP A 69 -14.16 17.50 9.68
C ASP A 69 -13.60 16.38 8.79
N MET A 70 -14.24 15.23 8.83
CA MET A 70 -13.84 14.05 8.04
C MET A 70 -14.08 14.23 6.54
N GLY A 71 -14.94 15.19 6.15
CA GLY A 71 -15.21 15.53 4.75
C GLY A 71 -14.18 16.46 4.11
N LYS A 72 -13.22 16.96 4.89
CA LYS A 72 -12.16 17.88 4.43
C LYS A 72 -10.77 17.33 4.76
N PRO A 73 -9.69 17.87 4.14
CA PRO A 73 -8.33 17.60 4.57
C PRO A 73 -8.15 17.91 6.06
N ASP A 74 -7.33 17.12 6.75
CA ASP A 74 -7.19 17.20 8.21
C ASP A 74 -6.62 18.52 8.73
N ALA A 75 -5.76 19.19 7.94
CA ALA A 75 -5.23 20.54 8.21
C ALA A 75 -4.90 20.79 9.70
N VAL A 76 -4.21 19.81 10.33
CA VAL A 76 -3.95 19.83 11.78
C VAL A 76 -3.06 21.00 12.18
N PHE A 77 -2.11 21.36 11.33
CA PHE A 77 -1.26 22.52 11.51
C PHE A 77 -1.38 23.47 10.31
N SER A 78 -1.52 24.75 10.60
CA SER A 78 -1.49 25.83 9.60
C SER A 78 -0.32 26.74 9.90
N ILE A 79 0.62 26.87 8.97
CA ILE A 79 1.76 27.79 9.05
C ILE A 79 1.57 28.83 7.94
N GLY A 80 1.04 30.01 8.31
CA GLY A 80 0.68 31.04 7.33
C GLY A 80 -0.41 30.56 6.36
N SER A 81 -0.10 30.55 5.07
CA SER A 81 -1.03 30.10 4.02
C SER A 81 -0.95 28.59 3.72
N PHE A 82 -0.04 27.86 4.38
CA PHE A 82 0.15 26.44 4.14
C PHE A 82 -0.50 25.61 5.24
N ASN A 83 -1.39 24.71 4.83
CA ASN A 83 -1.98 23.69 5.71
C ASN A 83 -1.15 22.42 5.64
N ILE A 84 -0.74 21.91 6.79
CA ILE A 84 -0.02 20.65 6.90
C ILE A 84 -1.02 19.56 7.26
N ASN A 85 -1.21 18.63 6.32
CA ASN A 85 -2.08 17.48 6.47
C ASN A 85 -1.24 16.32 7.04
N ILE A 86 -1.45 16.00 8.32
CA ILE A 86 -0.67 15.01 9.03
C ILE A 86 -1.09 13.58 8.66
N LEU A 87 -2.37 13.37 8.43
CA LEU A 87 -2.92 12.04 8.20
C LEU A 87 -2.31 11.37 6.94
N PRO A 88 -2.17 12.04 5.78
CA PRO A 88 -1.48 11.46 4.62
C PRO A 88 -0.01 11.16 4.88
N ILE A 89 0.65 11.99 5.69
CA ILE A 89 2.06 11.77 6.07
C ILE A 89 2.16 10.53 6.97
N ALA A 90 1.31 10.43 8.00
CA ALA A 90 1.25 9.26 8.88
C ALA A 90 0.94 7.96 8.09
N MET A 91 0.00 8.01 7.17
CA MET A 91 -0.30 6.92 6.24
C MET A 91 0.94 6.49 5.45
N THR A 92 1.68 7.44 4.92
CA THR A 92 2.89 7.16 4.12
C THR A 92 3.98 6.52 4.99
N VAL A 93 4.17 6.99 6.21
CA VAL A 93 5.11 6.39 7.18
C VAL A 93 4.71 4.95 7.49
N ILE A 94 3.43 4.68 7.75
CA ILE A 94 2.91 3.32 7.97
C ILE A 94 3.17 2.43 6.75
N ASN A 95 2.91 2.94 5.55
CA ASN A 95 3.17 2.21 4.30
C ASN A 95 4.66 1.92 4.09
N CYS A 96 5.54 2.86 4.42
CA CYS A 96 6.99 2.65 4.36
C CYS A 96 7.46 1.59 5.36
N ILE A 97 6.94 1.61 6.58
CA ILE A 97 7.23 0.59 7.60
C ILE A 97 6.73 -0.78 7.15
N ALA A 98 5.48 -0.86 6.68
CA ALA A 98 4.91 -2.08 6.13
C ALA A 98 5.73 -2.60 4.94
N GLY A 99 6.13 -1.70 4.05
CA GLY A 99 7.01 -1.98 2.92
C GLY A 99 8.36 -2.52 3.34
N ALA A 100 9.00 -1.94 4.36
CA ALA A 100 10.28 -2.41 4.89
C ALA A 100 10.18 -3.83 5.48
N ILE A 101 9.09 -4.13 6.19
CA ILE A 101 8.84 -5.46 6.77
C ILE A 101 8.55 -6.49 5.65
N TYR A 102 7.74 -6.09 4.66
CA TYR A 102 7.30 -6.97 3.60
C TYR A 102 8.39 -7.24 2.56
N SER A 103 9.16 -6.21 2.18
CA SER A 103 10.18 -6.29 1.13
C SER A 103 11.50 -6.92 1.57
N LYS A 104 11.57 -7.44 2.79
CA LYS A 104 12.77 -8.10 3.31
C LYS A 104 13.05 -9.36 2.47
N GLY A 105 14.14 -9.35 1.70
CA GLY A 105 14.51 -10.43 0.78
C GLY A 105 14.04 -10.26 -0.67
N HIS A 106 13.27 -9.20 -0.99
CA HIS A 106 12.84 -8.90 -2.35
C HIS A 106 13.91 -8.15 -3.15
N GLU A 107 13.82 -8.24 -4.48
CA GLU A 107 14.71 -7.53 -5.39
C GLU A 107 14.61 -6.00 -5.25
N PRO A 108 15.68 -5.24 -5.54
CA PRO A 108 15.67 -3.76 -5.46
C PRO A 108 14.55 -3.12 -6.27
N ARG A 109 14.18 -3.70 -7.41
CA ARG A 109 13.11 -3.22 -8.28
C ARG A 109 11.73 -3.26 -7.59
N GLU A 110 11.44 -4.32 -6.85
CA GLU A 110 10.18 -4.45 -6.10
C GLU A 110 10.13 -3.45 -4.95
N LYS A 111 11.26 -3.20 -4.29
CA LYS A 111 11.35 -2.17 -3.26
C LYS A 111 11.04 -0.78 -3.80
N VAL A 112 11.64 -0.42 -4.95
CA VAL A 112 11.37 0.86 -5.61
C VAL A 112 9.89 0.99 -5.95
N GLN A 113 9.24 -0.08 -6.40
CA GLN A 113 7.80 -0.08 -6.68
C GLN A 113 6.97 0.18 -5.42
N ILE A 114 7.27 -0.48 -4.31
CA ILE A 114 6.55 -0.32 -3.03
C ILE A 114 6.66 1.13 -2.51
N TYR A 115 7.88 1.67 -2.44
CA TYR A 115 8.09 3.03 -1.95
C TYR A 115 7.60 4.09 -2.93
N GLY A 116 7.74 3.85 -4.24
CA GLY A 116 7.20 4.71 -5.28
C GLY A 116 5.69 4.83 -5.20
N MET A 117 4.99 3.72 -4.94
CA MET A 117 3.55 3.72 -4.71
C MET A 117 3.16 4.46 -3.42
N ALA A 118 3.92 4.32 -2.34
CA ALA A 118 3.66 5.06 -1.10
C ALA A 118 3.76 6.59 -1.31
N LEU A 119 4.76 7.04 -2.07
CA LEU A 119 4.92 8.45 -2.43
C LEU A 119 3.84 8.93 -3.39
N LEU A 120 3.46 8.12 -4.38
CA LEU A 120 2.36 8.43 -5.30
C LEU A 120 1.06 8.66 -4.53
N PHE A 121 0.73 7.76 -3.60
CA PHE A 121 -0.45 7.90 -2.75
C PHE A 121 -0.37 9.12 -1.83
N LEU A 122 0.81 9.48 -1.31
CA LEU A 122 0.98 10.72 -0.56
C LEU A 122 0.56 11.93 -1.39
N VAL A 123 1.05 12.02 -2.63
CA VAL A 123 0.73 13.16 -3.52
C VAL A 123 -0.77 13.21 -3.86
N ILE A 124 -1.36 12.05 -4.23
CA ILE A 124 -2.79 11.97 -4.61
C ILE A 124 -3.69 12.27 -3.42
N LEU A 125 -3.38 11.74 -2.23
CA LEU A 125 -4.23 11.82 -1.05
C LEU A 125 -3.93 13.02 -0.16
N TYR A 126 -2.90 13.82 -0.45
CA TYR A 126 -2.48 14.92 0.42
C TYR A 126 -3.61 15.92 0.70
N ASN A 127 -4.36 16.30 -0.34
CA ASN A 127 -5.48 17.23 -0.25
C ASN A 127 -6.86 16.53 -0.25
N SER A 128 -6.88 15.23 0.02
CA SER A 128 -8.12 14.46 0.04
C SER A 128 -8.82 14.55 1.39
N PRO A 129 -10.15 14.31 1.45
CA PRO A 129 -10.90 14.26 2.69
C PRO A 129 -10.28 13.30 3.70
N ALA A 130 -10.22 13.73 4.96
CA ALA A 130 -9.60 12.97 6.04
C ALA A 130 -10.21 11.57 6.22
N GLY A 131 -11.52 11.43 5.99
CA GLY A 131 -12.22 10.15 6.04
C GLY A 131 -11.68 9.13 5.03
N LEU A 132 -11.38 9.57 3.82
CA LEU A 132 -10.77 8.71 2.79
C LEU A 132 -9.35 8.29 3.19
N VAL A 133 -8.53 9.24 3.65
CA VAL A 133 -7.15 8.96 4.07
C VAL A 133 -7.14 8.03 5.28
N LEU A 134 -8.04 8.24 6.23
CA LEU A 134 -8.19 7.37 7.41
C LEU A 134 -8.60 5.95 7.01
N TYR A 135 -9.60 5.81 6.14
CA TYR A 135 -10.00 4.51 5.61
C TYR A 135 -8.81 3.77 4.98
N TRP A 136 -8.04 4.46 4.14
CA TRP A 136 -6.87 3.88 3.47
C TRP A 136 -5.77 3.51 4.47
N THR A 137 -5.53 4.37 5.46
CA THR A 137 -4.58 4.12 6.54
C THR A 137 -4.95 2.87 7.34
N MET A 138 -6.22 2.76 7.74
CA MET A 138 -6.72 1.60 8.48
C MET A 138 -6.61 0.31 7.67
N ASN A 139 -6.94 0.36 6.39
CA ASN A 139 -6.77 -0.79 5.49
C ASN A 139 -5.30 -1.27 5.43
N ASN A 140 -4.35 -0.34 5.36
CA ASN A 140 -2.92 -0.67 5.38
C ASN A 140 -2.46 -1.20 6.74
N VAL A 141 -2.94 -0.64 7.84
CA VAL A 141 -2.67 -1.14 9.20
C VAL A 141 -3.20 -2.56 9.37
N PHE A 142 -4.44 -2.83 8.98
CA PHE A 142 -5.00 -4.19 9.02
C PHE A 142 -4.22 -5.18 8.16
N SER A 143 -3.80 -4.76 6.97
CA SER A 143 -2.95 -5.58 6.10
C SER A 143 -1.59 -5.86 6.75
N LEU A 144 -0.98 -4.87 7.39
CA LEU A 144 0.28 -5.04 8.12
C LEU A 144 0.11 -6.01 9.29
N VAL A 145 -0.91 -5.82 10.12
CA VAL A 145 -1.24 -6.69 11.25
C VAL A 145 -1.44 -8.13 10.77
N LYS A 146 -2.27 -8.32 9.73
CA LYS A 146 -2.49 -9.63 9.11
C LYS A 146 -1.17 -10.28 8.67
N ASN A 147 -0.30 -9.54 7.96
CA ASN A 147 0.97 -10.05 7.46
C ASN A 147 1.94 -10.41 8.59
N VAL A 148 1.95 -9.63 9.68
CA VAL A 148 2.73 -9.96 10.89
C VAL A 148 2.19 -11.22 11.56
N PHE A 149 0.85 -11.34 11.70
CA PHE A 149 0.21 -12.52 12.26
C PHE A 149 0.55 -13.80 11.50
N TYR A 150 0.54 -13.76 10.16
CA TYR A 150 0.91 -14.93 9.35
C TYR A 150 2.38 -15.36 9.48
N LYS A 151 3.26 -14.47 9.94
CA LYS A 151 4.67 -14.80 10.22
C LYS A 151 4.89 -15.44 11.59
N LEU A 152 3.88 -15.42 12.46
CA LEU A 152 3.95 -16.03 13.80
C LEU A 152 3.85 -17.55 13.71
N LYS A 153 4.59 -18.25 14.55
CA LYS A 153 4.68 -19.71 14.56
C LYS A 153 3.33 -20.42 14.83
N ASN A 154 2.42 -19.75 15.57
CA ASN A 154 1.07 -20.25 15.89
C ASN A 154 0.06 -19.08 15.93
N PRO A 155 -0.34 -18.51 14.79
CA PRO A 155 -1.17 -17.31 14.74
C PRO A 155 -2.55 -17.51 15.40
N LEU A 156 -3.19 -18.66 15.18
CA LEU A 156 -4.51 -18.96 15.75
C LEU A 156 -4.49 -19.03 17.28
N LYS A 157 -3.44 -19.58 17.88
CA LYS A 157 -3.31 -19.66 19.35
C LYS A 157 -3.17 -18.28 19.97
N ILE A 158 -2.39 -17.40 19.34
CA ILE A 158 -2.20 -16.01 19.80
C ILE A 158 -3.52 -15.23 19.67
N LEU A 159 -4.23 -15.39 18.55
CA LEU A 159 -5.54 -14.77 18.34
C LEU A 159 -6.55 -15.21 19.42
N TYR A 160 -6.58 -16.51 19.70
CA TYR A 160 -7.46 -17.07 20.74
C TYR A 160 -7.16 -16.48 22.12
N ILE A 161 -5.87 -16.38 22.51
CA ILE A 161 -5.45 -15.78 23.78
C ILE A 161 -5.87 -14.31 23.84
N LEU A 162 -5.64 -13.54 22.77
CA LEU A 162 -6.04 -12.14 22.70
C LEU A 162 -7.57 -11.96 22.80
N MET A 163 -8.34 -12.80 22.13
CA MET A 163 -9.81 -12.76 22.25
C MET A 163 -10.28 -13.09 23.68
N CYS A 164 -9.74 -14.13 24.28
CA CYS A 164 -10.08 -14.47 25.66
C CYS A 164 -9.71 -13.36 26.65
N SER A 165 -8.52 -12.74 26.50
CA SER A 165 -8.11 -11.63 27.34
C SER A 165 -9.00 -10.38 27.17
N ALA A 166 -9.40 -10.08 25.94
CA ALA A 166 -10.32 -8.98 25.64
C ALA A 166 -11.71 -9.21 26.27
N ILE A 167 -12.24 -10.45 26.19
CA ILE A 167 -13.52 -10.80 26.82
C ILE A 167 -13.44 -10.61 28.33
N VAL A 168 -12.38 -11.10 28.97
CA VAL A 168 -12.17 -10.93 30.42
C VAL A 168 -12.09 -9.45 30.78
N PHE A 169 -11.37 -8.64 29.99
CA PHE A 169 -11.22 -7.20 30.26
C PHE A 169 -12.56 -6.43 30.12
N VAL A 170 -13.44 -6.83 29.20
CA VAL A 170 -14.75 -6.19 29.00
C VAL A 170 -15.78 -6.66 30.05
N SER A 171 -15.54 -7.83 30.68
CA SER A 171 -16.44 -8.42 31.67
C SER A 171 -16.16 -7.95 33.10
N VAL A 172 -15.09 -7.20 33.33
CA VAL A 172 -14.70 -6.58 34.60
C VAL A 172 -15.00 -5.09 34.57
#